data_4afab8a0d9bc6c3b34ab5fc89580a2d3
#
_entry.id   4afab8a0d9bc6c3b34ab5fc89580a2d3
#
_cell.length_a   1.000
_cell.length_b   1.000
_cell.length_c   1.000
_cell.angle_alpha   90.00
_cell.angle_beta   90.00
_cell.angle_gamma   90.00
#
_symmetry.space_group_name_H-M   'P 1'
#
loop_
_entity.id
_entity.type
_entity.pdbx_description
1 polymer ?
#
loop_
_entity_poly.entity_id
_entity_poly.type
_entity_poly.pdbx_seq_one_letter_code
_entity_poly.pdbx_strand_id
1 'polypeptide(L)'
;NDVANQWFQDQLWNTQEGQAIGLSYFRERGLREDTIRKFQLGYSPEKGNQLTQYLVKQGYKEQYIANNVDTQIGTGLSGQAEDGRLYDRFRDRVIFPIHTVSGKTVAFAGRILKKKYDKNGEEIHVGKYVNSPDSIIYSKTHELFGLFFAKQAIVRQNLCYMVEGQMDVISMHQAGIEN
;
A
#
# COMPACT_ATOMS: atom_id res chain seq x y z
N ASN A 1 -2.06 10.62 4.28
CA ASN A 1 -1.49 9.43 3.62
C ASN A 1 -0.16 9.71 2.90
N ASP A 2 0.09 10.93 2.38
CA ASP A 2 1.33 11.21 1.61
C ASP A 2 2.60 10.97 2.43
N VAL A 3 2.61 11.37 3.71
CA VAL A 3 3.73 11.10 4.63
C VAL A 3 3.95 9.60 4.85
N ALA A 4 2.87 8.82 4.99
CA ALA A 4 2.96 7.36 5.09
C ALA A 4 3.47 6.74 3.78
N ASN A 5 3.02 7.25 2.62
CA ASN A 5 3.49 6.80 1.32
C ASN A 5 5.00 7.05 1.15
N GLN A 6 5.48 8.23 1.55
CA GLN A 6 6.92 8.54 1.54
C GLN A 6 7.68 7.59 2.47
N TRP A 7 7.17 7.34 3.67
CA TRP A 7 7.79 6.41 4.61
C TRP A 7 7.90 4.99 4.05
N PHE A 8 6.86 4.45 3.40
CA PHE A 8 6.90 3.14 2.77
C PHE A 8 7.92 3.06 1.63
N GLN A 9 8.06 4.14 0.83
CA GLN A 9 9.09 4.24 -0.19
C GLN A 9 10.48 4.27 0.43
N ASP A 10 10.69 5.05 1.50
CA ASP A 10 11.96 5.11 2.22
C ASP A 10 12.33 3.74 2.82
N GLN A 11 11.36 3.00 3.36
CA GLN A 11 11.59 1.62 3.79
C GLN A 11 12.05 0.72 2.64
N LEU A 12 11.42 0.82 1.48
CA LEU A 12 11.77 0.02 0.30
C LEU A 12 13.19 0.29 -0.20
N TRP A 13 13.56 1.58 -0.32
CA TRP A 13 14.79 1.99 -0.99
C TRP A 13 15.99 2.11 -0.07
N ASN A 14 15.78 2.50 1.19
CA ASN A 14 16.83 2.95 2.10
C ASN A 14 17.08 1.99 3.27
N THR A 15 16.36 0.87 3.37
CA THR A 15 16.62 -0.15 4.40
C THR A 15 17.12 -1.45 3.77
N GLN A 16 17.97 -2.18 4.52
CA GLN A 16 18.47 -3.48 4.10
C GLN A 16 17.31 -4.49 3.91
N GLU A 17 16.34 -4.50 4.82
CA GLU A 17 15.17 -5.38 4.75
C GLU A 17 14.30 -5.05 3.53
N GLY A 18 14.01 -3.77 3.29
CA GLY A 18 13.24 -3.32 2.13
C GLY A 18 13.89 -3.68 0.80
N GLN A 19 15.21 -3.54 0.69
CA GLN A 19 15.95 -3.92 -0.52
C GLN A 19 15.98 -5.44 -0.73
N ALA A 20 16.29 -6.19 0.34
CA ALA A 20 16.43 -7.65 0.26
C ALA A 20 15.08 -8.37 0.03
N ILE A 21 13.98 -7.84 0.53
CA ILE A 21 12.65 -8.47 0.47
C ILE A 21 11.76 -7.74 -0.53
N GLY A 22 11.47 -6.46 -0.30
CA GLY A 22 10.50 -5.69 -1.08
C GLY A 22 10.96 -5.43 -2.50
N LEU A 23 12.18 -4.90 -2.66
CA LEU A 23 12.72 -4.55 -3.97
C LEU A 23 13.03 -5.80 -4.78
N SER A 24 13.55 -6.87 -4.15
CA SER A 24 13.76 -8.18 -4.80
C SER A 24 12.44 -8.74 -5.34
N TYR A 25 11.37 -8.69 -4.57
CA TYR A 25 10.04 -9.12 -5.03
C TYR A 25 9.61 -8.40 -6.31
N PHE A 26 9.74 -7.07 -6.36
CA PHE A 26 9.34 -6.31 -7.56
C PHE A 26 10.23 -6.62 -8.76
N ARG A 27 11.54 -6.79 -8.56
CA ARG A 27 12.49 -7.17 -9.61
C ARG A 27 12.22 -8.58 -10.14
N GLU A 28 11.94 -9.56 -9.28
CA GLU A 28 11.55 -10.93 -9.66
C GLU A 28 10.24 -10.96 -10.47
N ARG A 29 9.37 -9.97 -10.29
CA ARG A 29 8.16 -9.75 -11.07
C ARG A 29 8.40 -8.96 -12.35
N GLY A 30 9.64 -8.67 -12.70
CA GLY A 30 10.02 -8.00 -13.93
C GLY A 30 9.82 -6.49 -13.93
N LEU A 31 9.57 -5.86 -12.76
CA LEU A 31 9.43 -4.41 -12.70
C LEU A 31 10.79 -3.72 -12.71
N ARG A 32 10.90 -2.68 -13.54
CA ARG A 32 12.04 -1.78 -13.57
C ARG A 32 11.96 -0.75 -12.44
N GLU A 33 13.10 -0.24 -12.03
CA GLU A 33 13.17 0.74 -10.93
C GLU A 33 12.43 2.04 -11.23
N ASP A 34 12.47 2.51 -12.48
CA ASP A 34 11.71 3.68 -12.93
C ASP A 34 10.20 3.48 -12.76
N THR A 35 9.70 2.28 -13.07
CA THR A 35 8.30 1.90 -12.88
C THR A 35 7.94 1.81 -11.40
N ILE A 36 8.79 1.18 -10.58
CA ILE A 36 8.59 1.08 -9.12
C ILE A 36 8.50 2.48 -8.51
N ARG A 37 9.39 3.40 -8.90
CA ARG A 37 9.37 4.80 -8.46
C ARG A 37 8.15 5.57 -8.96
N LYS A 38 7.80 5.40 -10.25
CA LYS A 38 6.64 6.06 -10.87
C LYS A 38 5.33 5.73 -10.13
N PHE A 39 5.13 4.45 -9.81
CA PHE A 39 3.97 3.99 -9.06
C PHE A 39 4.09 4.16 -7.54
N GLN A 40 5.21 4.72 -7.06
CA GLN A 40 5.48 4.99 -5.65
C GLN A 40 5.35 3.74 -4.77
N LEU A 41 5.75 2.57 -5.29
CA LEU A 41 5.67 1.32 -4.57
C LEU A 41 6.56 1.36 -3.33
N GLY A 42 6.12 0.68 -2.27
CA GLY A 42 6.76 0.73 -0.98
C GLY A 42 6.91 -0.64 -0.32
N TYR A 43 7.46 -0.61 0.88
CA TYR A 43 7.58 -1.77 1.76
C TYR A 43 7.23 -1.39 3.19
N SER A 44 6.58 -2.30 3.90
CA SER A 44 6.31 -2.18 5.33
C SER A 44 6.98 -3.32 6.08
N PRO A 45 7.92 -3.02 7.01
CA PRO A 45 8.66 -4.02 7.78
C PRO A 45 7.74 -4.90 8.65
N GLU A 46 8.26 -6.08 9.03
CA GLU A 46 7.49 -7.01 9.86
C GLU A 46 7.29 -6.51 11.29
N LYS A 47 8.27 -5.83 11.87
CA LYS A 47 8.30 -5.56 13.30
C LYS A 47 7.45 -4.36 13.72
N GLY A 48 6.52 -4.64 14.66
CA GLY A 48 5.98 -3.65 15.57
C GLY A 48 4.94 -2.68 14.99
N ASN A 49 5.12 -1.43 15.37
CA ASN A 49 4.29 -0.28 15.05
C ASN A 49 5.15 0.91 14.59
N GLN A 50 6.13 0.63 13.75
CA GLN A 50 7.14 1.61 13.32
C GLN A 50 6.53 2.79 12.56
N LEU A 51 5.58 2.51 11.64
CA LEU A 51 4.86 3.55 10.92
C LEU A 51 4.01 4.39 11.89
N THR A 52 3.26 3.71 12.77
CA THR A 52 2.44 4.39 13.78
C THR A 52 3.28 5.33 14.63
N GLN A 53 4.40 4.85 15.18
CA GLN A 53 5.32 5.65 15.98
C GLN A 53 5.91 6.81 15.17
N TYR A 54 6.29 6.57 13.93
CA TYR A 54 6.80 7.60 13.04
C TYR A 54 5.77 8.71 12.83
N LEU A 55 4.52 8.36 12.51
CA LEU A 55 3.45 9.33 12.27
C LEU A 55 3.09 10.12 13.53
N VAL A 56 3.02 9.47 14.71
CA VAL A 56 2.80 10.16 15.99
C VAL A 56 3.94 11.14 16.27
N LYS A 57 5.20 10.75 16.03
CA LYS A 57 6.37 11.64 16.16
C LYS A 57 6.31 12.83 15.20
N GLN A 58 5.68 12.68 14.03
CA GLN A 58 5.42 13.79 13.09
C GLN A 58 4.24 14.67 13.50
N GLY A 59 3.60 14.39 14.65
CA GLY A 59 2.50 15.19 15.21
C GLY A 59 1.10 14.76 14.76
N TYR A 60 0.96 13.64 14.07
CA TYR A 60 -0.36 13.10 13.71
C TYR A 60 -1.01 12.44 14.92
N LYS A 61 -2.28 12.76 15.17
CA LYS A 61 -3.05 12.15 16.25
C LYS A 61 -3.46 10.72 15.90
N GLU A 62 -3.41 9.83 16.87
CA GLU A 62 -3.74 8.40 16.71
C GLU A 62 -5.12 8.16 16.11
N GLN A 63 -6.13 8.97 16.47
CA GLN A 63 -7.48 8.89 15.91
C GLN A 63 -7.55 9.06 14.39
N TYR A 64 -6.56 9.71 13.76
CA TYR A 64 -6.48 9.86 12.30
C TYR A 64 -5.61 8.80 11.64
N ILE A 65 -4.80 8.08 12.41
CA ILE A 65 -3.94 6.99 11.94
C ILE A 65 -4.67 5.66 12.02
N ALA A 66 -5.32 5.40 13.16
CA ALA A 66 -6.17 4.23 13.36
C ALA A 66 -7.53 4.42 12.67
N ASN A 67 -8.17 3.29 12.32
CA ASN A 67 -9.55 3.33 11.84
C ASN A 67 -10.52 3.17 13.00
N ASN A 68 -11.47 4.07 13.10
CA ASN A 68 -12.66 3.87 13.93
C ASN A 68 -13.82 3.48 13.00
N VAL A 69 -14.32 2.27 13.18
CA VAL A 69 -15.36 1.68 12.30
C VAL A 69 -16.66 2.47 12.34
N ASP A 70 -17.00 3.03 13.50
CA ASP A 70 -18.27 3.73 13.71
C ASP A 70 -18.28 5.13 13.08
N THR A 71 -17.12 5.82 13.13
CA THR A 71 -17.02 7.20 12.63
C THR A 71 -16.37 7.31 11.26
N GLN A 72 -15.71 6.25 10.79
CA GLN A 72 -14.86 6.24 9.60
C GLN A 72 -13.78 7.35 9.59
N ILE A 73 -13.53 7.94 10.75
CA ILE A 73 -12.43 8.89 10.95
C ILE A 73 -11.14 8.10 11.09
N GLY A 74 -10.16 8.45 10.30
CA GLY A 74 -8.87 7.76 10.31
C GLY A 74 -8.64 6.92 9.07
N THR A 75 -7.37 6.82 8.72
CA THR A 75 -6.91 6.25 7.45
C THR A 75 -6.77 4.73 7.50
N GLY A 76 -6.83 4.12 8.69
CA GLY A 76 -6.62 2.69 8.88
C GLY A 76 -5.19 2.23 8.59
N LEU A 77 -4.21 3.10 8.67
CA LEU A 77 -2.78 2.74 8.63
C LEU A 77 -2.40 1.88 9.83
N SER A 78 -3.05 2.13 10.97
CA SER A 78 -2.93 1.31 12.17
C SER A 78 -4.24 0.58 12.46
N GLY A 79 -4.13 -0.63 13.00
CA GLY A 79 -5.20 -1.31 13.71
C GLY A 79 -5.06 -1.10 15.21
N GLN A 80 -6.11 -1.42 15.96
CA GLN A 80 -6.10 -1.38 17.42
C GLN A 80 -6.36 -2.79 17.96
N ALA A 81 -5.52 -3.23 18.88
CA ALA A 81 -5.68 -4.49 19.59
C ALA A 81 -6.73 -4.33 20.72
N GLU A 82 -7.20 -5.45 21.27
CA GLU A 82 -8.19 -5.46 22.36
C GLU A 82 -7.73 -4.70 23.62
N ASP A 83 -6.43 -4.67 23.86
CA ASP A 83 -5.81 -3.92 24.97
C ASP A 83 -5.59 -2.43 24.65
N GLY A 84 -6.10 -1.94 23.51
CA GLY A 84 -6.00 -0.55 23.08
C GLY A 84 -4.72 -0.18 22.36
N ARG A 85 -3.70 -1.07 22.31
CA ARG A 85 -2.45 -0.78 21.63
C ARG A 85 -2.60 -0.70 20.12
N LEU A 86 -1.97 0.28 19.50
CA LEU A 86 -1.94 0.41 18.05
C LEU A 86 -0.83 -0.47 17.45
N TYR A 87 -1.13 -1.06 16.31
CA TYR A 87 -0.18 -1.81 15.49
C TYR A 87 -0.29 -1.41 14.01
N ASP A 88 0.81 -1.51 13.27
CA ASP A 88 0.80 -1.23 11.85
C ASP A 88 0.00 -2.28 11.11
N ARG A 89 -1.01 -1.87 10.33
CA ARG A 89 -1.91 -2.76 9.58
C ARG A 89 -1.19 -3.50 8.45
N PHE A 90 -0.23 -2.85 7.81
CA PHE A 90 0.42 -3.34 6.59
C PHE A 90 1.75 -4.06 6.83
N ARG A 91 2.00 -4.55 8.04
CA ARG A 91 3.26 -5.23 8.40
C ARG A 91 3.64 -6.36 7.44
N ASP A 92 4.95 -6.49 7.14
CA ASP A 92 5.54 -7.54 6.31
C ASP A 92 4.90 -7.64 4.91
N ARG A 93 4.73 -6.47 4.27
CA ARG A 93 4.05 -6.38 2.98
C ARG A 93 4.75 -5.42 2.03
N VAL A 94 4.73 -5.76 0.75
CA VAL A 94 4.94 -4.76 -0.29
C VAL A 94 3.67 -3.93 -0.44
N ILE A 95 3.84 -2.63 -0.71
CA ILE A 95 2.79 -1.62 -0.64
C ILE A 95 2.51 -1.03 -2.01
N PHE A 96 1.24 -0.93 -2.34
CA PHE A 96 0.71 -0.30 -3.54
C PHE A 96 -0.16 0.88 -3.11
N PRO A 97 0.29 2.14 -3.28
CA PRO A 97 -0.52 3.30 -2.94
C PRO A 97 -1.66 3.48 -3.93
N ILE A 98 -2.82 3.83 -3.43
CA ILE A 98 -4.02 4.13 -4.21
C ILE A 98 -4.17 5.65 -4.27
N HIS A 99 -4.29 6.18 -5.48
CA HIS A 99 -4.36 7.62 -5.72
C HIS A 99 -5.75 8.01 -6.25
N THR A 100 -6.20 9.19 -5.85
CA THR A 100 -7.30 9.86 -6.56
C THR A 100 -6.91 10.20 -7.99
N VAL A 101 -7.86 10.56 -8.83
CA VAL A 101 -7.61 11.08 -10.20
C VAL A 101 -6.68 12.30 -10.20
N SER A 102 -6.65 13.09 -9.11
CA SER A 102 -5.76 14.23 -8.95
C SER A 102 -4.33 13.87 -8.47
N GLY A 103 -4.08 12.60 -8.10
CA GLY A 103 -2.78 12.10 -7.68
C GLY A 103 -2.50 12.17 -6.18
N LYS A 104 -3.51 12.44 -5.33
CA LYS A 104 -3.36 12.38 -3.87
C LYS A 104 -3.46 10.93 -3.39
N THR A 105 -2.56 10.51 -2.53
CA THR A 105 -2.61 9.17 -1.91
C THR A 105 -3.75 9.11 -0.89
N VAL A 106 -4.73 8.27 -1.14
CA VAL A 106 -5.92 8.13 -0.27
C VAL A 106 -5.98 6.81 0.48
N ALA A 107 -5.33 5.76 -0.03
CA ALA A 107 -5.34 4.43 0.55
C ALA A 107 -4.12 3.62 0.13
N PHE A 108 -4.02 2.40 0.66
CA PHE A 108 -2.98 1.44 0.34
C PHE A 108 -3.55 0.03 0.19
N ALA A 109 -2.94 -0.73 -0.69
CA ALA A 109 -3.04 -2.19 -0.72
C ALA A 109 -1.68 -2.77 -0.33
N GLY A 110 -1.68 -3.79 0.53
CA GLY A 110 -0.45 -4.45 0.98
C GLY A 110 -0.50 -5.95 0.71
N ARG A 111 0.49 -6.47 -0.01
CA ARG A 111 0.61 -7.90 -0.29
C ARG A 111 1.66 -8.54 0.59
N ILE A 112 1.29 -9.60 1.32
CA ILE A 112 2.25 -10.41 2.08
C ILE A 112 3.08 -11.27 1.12
N LEU A 113 4.37 -11.42 1.43
CA LEU A 113 5.30 -12.19 0.60
C LEU A 113 5.63 -13.57 1.17
N LYS A 114 5.48 -13.74 2.50
CA LYS A 114 5.83 -14.96 3.22
C LYS A 114 4.60 -15.59 3.87
N LYS A 115 4.60 -16.90 3.97
CA LYS A 115 3.66 -17.63 4.83
C LYS A 115 4.01 -17.32 6.29
N LYS A 116 2.98 -17.23 7.13
CA LYS A 116 3.14 -17.05 8.57
C LYS A 116 2.86 -18.38 9.28
N TYR A 117 3.62 -18.63 10.34
CA TYR A 117 3.49 -19.83 11.16
C TYR A 117 3.30 -19.41 12.62
N ASP A 118 2.53 -20.18 13.37
CA ASP A 118 2.36 -19.99 14.81
C ASP A 118 3.57 -20.57 15.60
N LYS A 119 3.46 -20.51 16.93
CA LYS A 119 4.49 -21.04 17.84
C LYS A 119 4.66 -22.56 17.75
N ASN A 120 3.66 -23.26 17.23
CA ASN A 120 3.64 -24.72 17.06
C ASN A 120 4.12 -25.13 15.66
N GLY A 121 4.42 -24.18 14.76
CA GLY A 121 4.82 -24.42 13.40
C GLY A 121 3.64 -24.64 12.43
N GLU A 122 2.41 -24.39 12.87
CA GLU A 122 1.23 -24.45 12.02
C GLU A 122 1.04 -23.19 11.18
N GLU A 123 0.65 -23.33 9.90
CA GLU A 123 0.46 -22.19 9.02
C GLU A 123 -0.73 -21.33 9.46
N ILE A 124 -0.45 -20.08 9.82
CA ILE A 124 -1.48 -19.09 10.13
C ILE A 124 -2.04 -18.56 8.81
N HIS A 125 -3.32 -18.71 8.59
CA HIS A 125 -3.99 -18.15 7.41
C HIS A 125 -4.08 -16.63 7.49
N VAL A 126 -3.12 -15.95 6.90
CA VAL A 126 -3.10 -14.48 6.78
C VAL A 126 -3.54 -14.10 5.37
N GLY A 127 -4.50 -13.21 5.25
CA GLY A 127 -4.98 -12.73 3.96
C GLY A 127 -3.83 -12.26 3.07
N LYS A 128 -3.75 -12.80 1.85
CA LYS A 128 -2.68 -12.48 0.88
C LYS A 128 -2.58 -10.99 0.61
N TYR A 129 -3.72 -10.31 0.52
CA TYR A 129 -3.85 -8.87 0.40
C TYR A 129 -4.60 -8.28 1.58
N VAL A 130 -4.16 -7.11 2.02
CA VAL A 130 -4.87 -6.24 2.96
C VAL A 130 -5.01 -4.88 2.30
N ASN A 131 -6.22 -4.34 2.31
CA ASN A 131 -6.51 -3.00 1.80
C ASN A 131 -6.84 -2.06 2.96
N SER A 132 -6.64 -0.76 2.74
CA SER A 132 -7.20 0.26 3.63
C SER A 132 -8.70 0.06 3.76
N PRO A 133 -9.26 0.27 4.95
CA PRO A 133 -10.71 0.33 5.13
C PRO A 133 -11.28 1.57 4.45
N ASP A 134 -12.60 1.58 4.22
CA ASP A 134 -13.28 2.81 3.82
C ASP A 134 -13.12 3.88 4.91
N SER A 135 -13.00 5.12 4.50
CA SER A 135 -12.80 6.28 5.38
C SER A 135 -13.39 7.54 4.73
N ILE A 136 -13.38 8.65 5.46
CA ILE A 136 -13.86 9.94 4.92
C ILE A 136 -13.11 10.41 3.66
N ILE A 137 -11.92 9.85 3.38
CA ILE A 137 -11.09 10.22 2.22
C ILE A 137 -10.95 9.10 1.19
N TYR A 138 -11.47 7.91 1.46
CA TYR A 138 -11.34 6.75 0.59
C TYR A 138 -12.57 5.87 0.61
N SER A 139 -13.05 5.53 -0.56
CA SER A 139 -14.08 4.51 -0.77
C SER A 139 -13.61 3.51 -1.81
N LYS A 140 -13.62 2.23 -1.46
CA LYS A 140 -13.20 1.12 -2.34
C LYS A 140 -14.01 1.05 -3.64
N THR A 141 -15.25 1.53 -3.60
CA THR A 141 -16.16 1.49 -4.77
C THR A 141 -15.96 2.66 -5.72
N HIS A 142 -15.24 3.72 -5.32
CA HIS A 142 -15.07 4.93 -6.11
C HIS A 142 -13.64 5.13 -6.64
N GLU A 143 -12.65 4.40 -6.11
CA GLU A 143 -11.27 4.57 -6.50
C GLU A 143 -10.75 3.34 -7.27
N LEU A 144 -10.19 3.59 -8.43
CA LEU A 144 -9.53 2.58 -9.25
C LEU A 144 -8.01 2.75 -9.18
N PHE A 145 -7.32 1.64 -8.85
CA PHE A 145 -5.86 1.63 -8.86
C PHE A 145 -5.33 1.93 -10.27
N GLY A 146 -4.37 2.85 -10.35
CA GLY A 146 -3.69 3.19 -11.59
C GLY A 146 -4.37 4.30 -12.42
N LEU A 147 -5.61 4.67 -12.12
CA LEU A 147 -6.36 5.66 -12.92
C LEU A 147 -5.63 7.01 -13.02
N PHE A 148 -4.95 7.45 -11.97
CA PHE A 148 -4.13 8.67 -12.00
C PHE A 148 -3.09 8.63 -13.13
N PHE A 149 -2.42 7.51 -13.30
CA PHE A 149 -1.38 7.33 -14.33
C PHE A 149 -1.97 7.11 -15.72
N ALA A 150 -3.15 6.49 -15.81
CA ALA A 150 -3.79 6.08 -17.07
C ALA A 150 -4.62 7.19 -17.72
N LYS A 151 -5.16 8.14 -16.95
CA LYS A 151 -6.20 9.09 -17.39
C LYS A 151 -5.88 9.84 -18.70
N GLN A 152 -4.62 10.24 -18.90
CA GLN A 152 -4.24 10.96 -20.12
C GLN A 152 -4.20 10.04 -21.35
N ALA A 153 -3.71 8.81 -21.18
CA ALA A 153 -3.69 7.81 -22.24
C ALA A 153 -5.12 7.37 -22.60
N ILE A 154 -5.99 7.17 -21.61
CA ILE A 154 -7.42 6.87 -21.81
C ILE A 154 -8.09 7.95 -22.66
N VAL A 155 -7.91 9.22 -22.31
CA VAL A 155 -8.50 10.34 -23.07
C VAL A 155 -7.94 10.40 -24.49
N ARG A 156 -6.62 10.27 -24.65
CA ARG A 156 -5.97 10.34 -25.96
C ARG A 156 -6.38 9.21 -26.90
N GLN A 157 -6.55 7.98 -26.35
CA GLN A 157 -6.84 6.78 -27.14
C GLN A 157 -8.35 6.46 -27.20
N ASN A 158 -9.17 7.15 -26.41
CA ASN A 158 -10.59 6.85 -26.18
C ASN A 158 -10.83 5.36 -25.85
N LEU A 159 -9.94 4.76 -25.05
CA LEU A 159 -9.94 3.35 -24.70
C LEU A 159 -9.39 3.19 -23.28
N CYS A 160 -10.01 2.29 -22.48
CA CYS A 160 -9.56 1.91 -21.16
C CYS A 160 -9.53 0.39 -21.03
N TYR A 161 -8.42 -0.15 -20.57
CA TYR A 161 -8.29 -1.57 -20.20
C TYR A 161 -8.55 -1.76 -18.72
N MET A 162 -9.45 -2.69 -18.40
CA MET A 162 -9.74 -3.10 -17.03
C MET A 162 -9.09 -4.46 -16.76
N VAL A 163 -8.31 -4.54 -15.68
CA VAL A 163 -7.60 -5.76 -15.25
C VAL A 163 -7.85 -6.03 -13.77
N GLU A 164 -7.57 -7.26 -13.30
CA GLU A 164 -7.96 -7.68 -11.95
C GLU A 164 -7.01 -7.18 -10.85
N GLY A 165 -5.72 -7.05 -11.13
CA GLY A 165 -4.71 -6.84 -10.10
C GLY A 165 -3.81 -5.62 -10.30
N GLN A 166 -3.29 -5.09 -9.19
CA GLN A 166 -2.35 -3.96 -9.23
C GLN A 166 -1.10 -4.28 -10.06
N MET A 167 -0.59 -5.51 -9.97
CA MET A 167 0.58 -5.92 -10.75
C MET A 167 0.30 -5.94 -12.25
N ASP A 168 -0.93 -6.29 -12.66
CA ASP A 168 -1.32 -6.31 -14.07
C ASP A 168 -1.34 -4.88 -14.63
N VAL A 169 -1.94 -3.93 -13.89
CA VAL A 169 -1.91 -2.49 -14.23
C VAL A 169 -0.47 -2.00 -14.42
N ILE A 170 0.41 -2.29 -13.46
CA ILE A 170 1.80 -1.80 -13.49
C ILE A 170 2.57 -2.44 -14.65
N SER A 171 2.38 -3.74 -14.88
CA SER A 171 3.07 -4.48 -15.96
C SER A 171 2.63 -3.99 -17.34
N MET A 172 1.33 -3.78 -17.56
CA MET A 172 0.81 -3.21 -18.80
C MET A 172 1.37 -1.80 -19.03
N HIS A 173 1.32 -0.96 -18.00
CA HIS A 173 1.87 0.39 -18.07
C HIS A 173 3.36 0.38 -18.43
N GLN A 174 4.15 -0.50 -17.80
CA GLN A 174 5.58 -0.68 -18.11
C GLN A 174 5.82 -1.14 -19.56
N ALA A 175 4.90 -1.92 -20.12
CA ALA A 175 4.94 -2.39 -21.51
C ALA A 175 4.47 -1.32 -22.51
N GLY A 176 4.11 -0.11 -22.05
CA GLY A 176 3.63 0.98 -22.89
C GLY A 176 2.11 1.00 -23.12
N ILE A 177 1.36 0.09 -22.47
CA ILE A 177 -0.11 0.08 -22.46
C ILE A 177 -0.53 0.86 -21.21
N GLU A 178 -0.65 2.17 -21.37
CA GLU A 178 -0.83 3.09 -20.24
C GLU A 178 -2.28 3.44 -19.93
N ASN A 179 -3.24 2.98 -20.76
CA ASN A 179 -4.68 3.29 -20.71
C ASN A 179 -5.55 2.21 -20.07
#